data_82a7fbc3072d03c135557bf1c62e9316
#
_entry.id   82a7fbc3072d03c135557bf1c62e9316
#
_cell.length_a   1.000
_cell.length_b   1.000
_cell.length_c   1.000
_cell.angle_alpha   90.00
_cell.angle_beta   90.00
_cell.angle_gamma   90.00
#
_symmetry.space_group_name_H-M   'P 1'
#
loop_
_entity.id
_entity.type
_entity.pdbx_description
1 polymer ?
#
loop_
_entity_poly.entity_id
_entity_poly.type
_entity_poly.pdbx_seq_one_letter_code
_entity_poly.pdbx_strand_id
1 'polypeptide(L)'
;MTNVLVVKANNRPDGVSTKMYETFVAEAATVEGLNVTTFDVFEENMPYFGQELFNAFGKLQAGEELSAIEAASVAALNKSREALTAADVVVFAFPLWNLTIPAALQSFIDYTYGAGYTFKYNEQGQQVSLMTDKKYIVLSARGGNYSNEMMAPLEMAATYINNVVGGVYGMQKLEEVIIEGHAADQANAATIIAEGLEKVQAAAQKLVAVTA
;
A
#
# COMPACT_ATOMS: atom_id res chain seq x y z
N MET A 1 -0.22 -20.22 8.84
CA MET A 1 -1.10 -19.53 7.89
C MET A 1 -0.54 -18.13 7.73
N THR A 2 -0.23 -17.72 6.51
CA THR A 2 0.38 -16.41 6.22
C THR A 2 -0.70 -15.38 5.93
N ASN A 3 -0.70 -14.27 6.66
CA ASN A 3 -1.66 -13.19 6.49
C ASN A 3 -1.17 -12.22 5.42
N VAL A 4 -1.97 -12.03 4.38
CA VAL A 4 -1.70 -11.10 3.28
C VAL A 4 -2.72 -9.97 3.34
N LEU A 5 -2.24 -8.75 3.55
CA LEU A 5 -3.03 -7.53 3.47
C LEU A 5 -2.90 -6.93 2.08
N VAL A 6 -3.99 -6.76 1.36
CA VAL A 6 -4.00 -6.03 0.09
C VAL A 6 -4.58 -4.64 0.32
N VAL A 7 -3.74 -3.61 0.25
CA VAL A 7 -4.14 -2.20 0.30
C VAL A 7 -4.55 -1.79 -1.10
N LYS A 8 -5.86 -1.76 -1.34
CA LYS A 8 -6.46 -1.38 -2.62
C LYS A 8 -6.67 0.13 -2.66
N ALA A 9 -6.03 0.80 -3.61
CA ALA A 9 -6.08 2.26 -3.75
C ALA A 9 -6.50 2.71 -5.16
N ASN A 10 -7.56 2.11 -5.67
CA ASN A 10 -8.24 2.54 -6.89
C ASN A 10 -9.73 2.24 -6.80
N ASN A 11 -10.56 3.26 -7.10
CA ASN A 11 -12.03 3.17 -7.12
C ASN A 11 -12.61 3.21 -8.55
N ARG A 12 -11.77 3.15 -9.60
CA ARG A 12 -12.24 3.07 -10.98
C ARG A 12 -12.50 1.61 -11.36
N PRO A 13 -13.75 1.21 -11.67
CA PRO A 13 -14.07 -0.18 -12.01
C PRO A 13 -13.32 -0.71 -13.23
N ASP A 14 -13.03 0.16 -14.20
CA ASP A 14 -12.33 -0.13 -15.46
C ASP A 14 -10.81 0.08 -15.38
N GLY A 15 -10.30 0.47 -14.21
CA GLY A 15 -8.89 0.81 -14.01
C GLY A 15 -7.96 -0.39 -14.17
N VAL A 16 -6.80 -0.19 -14.79
CA VAL A 16 -5.79 -1.26 -14.93
C VAL A 16 -5.29 -1.73 -13.57
N SER A 17 -5.06 -0.82 -12.61
CA SER A 17 -4.68 -1.21 -11.24
C SER A 17 -5.81 -1.94 -10.49
N THR A 18 -7.09 -1.72 -10.84
CA THR A 18 -8.21 -2.53 -10.33
C THR A 18 -8.11 -3.95 -10.86
N LYS A 19 -7.83 -4.14 -12.15
CA LYS A 19 -7.60 -5.46 -12.75
C LYS A 19 -6.39 -6.17 -12.12
N MET A 20 -5.31 -5.43 -11.83
CA MET A 20 -4.15 -5.99 -11.13
C MET A 20 -4.53 -6.49 -9.72
N TYR A 21 -5.28 -5.70 -8.97
CA TYR A 21 -5.80 -6.09 -7.65
C TYR A 21 -6.66 -7.35 -7.76
N GLU A 22 -7.65 -7.37 -8.64
CA GLU A 22 -8.56 -8.50 -8.84
C GLU A 22 -7.81 -9.78 -9.25
N THR A 23 -6.87 -9.65 -10.19
CA THR A 23 -6.02 -10.77 -10.64
C THR A 23 -5.17 -11.31 -9.50
N PHE A 24 -4.55 -10.42 -8.71
CA PHE A 24 -3.74 -10.84 -7.57
C PHE A 24 -4.56 -11.59 -6.52
N VAL A 25 -5.72 -11.04 -6.12
CA VAL A 25 -6.58 -11.67 -5.10
C VAL A 25 -7.12 -13.01 -5.57
N ALA A 26 -7.57 -13.09 -6.83
CA ALA A 26 -8.05 -14.34 -7.42
C ALA A 26 -6.96 -15.43 -7.44
N GLU A 27 -5.74 -15.08 -7.83
CA GLU A 27 -4.62 -16.02 -7.86
C GLU A 27 -4.16 -16.41 -6.45
N ALA A 28 -4.03 -15.44 -5.54
CA ALA A 28 -3.64 -15.69 -4.14
C ALA A 28 -4.64 -16.61 -3.42
N ALA A 29 -5.93 -16.55 -3.77
CA ALA A 29 -6.95 -17.45 -3.23
C ALA A 29 -6.74 -18.92 -3.61
N THR A 30 -5.94 -19.22 -4.63
CA THR A 30 -5.58 -20.61 -5.03
C THR A 30 -4.40 -21.17 -4.24
N VAL A 31 -3.68 -20.33 -3.50
CA VAL A 31 -2.50 -20.73 -2.73
C VAL A 31 -2.92 -21.17 -1.34
N GLU A 32 -2.64 -22.44 -0.99
CA GLU A 32 -2.92 -22.97 0.34
C GLU A 32 -2.13 -22.26 1.45
N GLY A 33 -2.76 -22.08 2.60
CA GLY A 33 -2.10 -21.50 3.77
C GLY A 33 -2.07 -19.97 3.80
N LEU A 34 -2.68 -19.29 2.81
CA LEU A 34 -2.86 -17.84 2.83
C LEU A 34 -4.22 -17.44 3.45
N ASN A 35 -4.19 -16.35 4.19
CA ASN A 35 -5.37 -15.60 4.61
C ASN A 35 -5.28 -14.20 3.99
N VAL A 36 -6.07 -13.94 2.96
CA VAL A 36 -6.02 -12.69 2.19
C VAL A 36 -7.14 -11.77 2.65
N THR A 37 -6.76 -10.58 3.09
CA THR A 37 -7.68 -9.50 3.48
C THR A 37 -7.44 -8.26 2.64
N THR A 38 -8.50 -7.49 2.39
CA THR A 38 -8.41 -6.23 1.64
C THR A 38 -8.71 -5.05 2.55
N PHE A 39 -7.87 -4.02 2.46
CA PHE A 39 -8.11 -2.68 2.99
C PHE A 39 -8.32 -1.75 1.80
N ASP A 40 -9.60 -1.43 1.49
CA ASP A 40 -9.94 -0.51 0.41
C ASP A 40 -9.94 0.93 0.94
N VAL A 41 -8.91 1.70 0.60
CA VAL A 41 -8.73 3.06 1.12
C VAL A 41 -9.82 4.05 0.66
N PHE A 42 -10.63 3.70 -0.34
CA PHE A 42 -11.75 4.52 -0.80
C PHE A 42 -13.07 4.17 -0.11
N GLU A 43 -13.18 3.00 0.51
CA GLU A 43 -14.36 2.58 1.26
C GLU A 43 -14.20 2.82 2.76
N GLU A 44 -12.97 2.96 3.23
CA GLU A 44 -12.67 3.22 4.63
C GLU A 44 -12.90 4.68 5.02
N ASN A 45 -13.51 4.90 6.19
CA ASN A 45 -13.64 6.23 6.74
C ASN A 45 -12.30 6.70 7.34
N MET A 46 -11.46 7.30 6.50
CA MET A 46 -10.16 7.84 6.91
C MET A 46 -10.14 9.37 6.75
N PRO A 47 -10.44 10.14 7.80
CA PRO A 47 -10.23 11.59 7.79
C PRO A 47 -8.77 11.90 7.45
N TYR A 48 -8.50 13.09 6.93
CA TYR A 48 -7.11 13.51 6.72
C TYR A 48 -6.37 13.56 8.06
N PHE A 49 -5.16 13.02 8.06
CA PHE A 49 -4.27 13.09 9.22
C PHE A 49 -3.95 14.55 9.54
N GLY A 50 -4.20 14.97 10.78
CA GLY A 50 -4.01 16.37 11.16
C GLY A 50 -4.31 16.66 12.63
N GLN A 51 -4.63 17.93 12.90
CA GLN A 51 -4.81 18.45 14.25
C GLN A 51 -5.87 17.71 15.07
N GLU A 52 -6.92 17.19 14.39
CA GLU A 52 -8.00 16.46 15.07
C GLU A 52 -7.50 15.19 15.77
N LEU A 53 -6.55 14.48 15.17
CA LEU A 53 -5.94 13.31 15.78
C LEU A 53 -5.07 13.69 16.99
N PHE A 54 -4.31 14.78 16.89
CA PHE A 54 -3.50 15.26 18.03
C PHE A 54 -4.38 15.76 19.19
N ASN A 55 -5.48 16.45 18.89
CA ASN A 55 -6.47 16.85 19.88
C ASN A 55 -7.08 15.63 20.57
N ALA A 56 -7.42 14.60 19.78
CA ALA A 56 -7.96 13.34 20.31
C ALA A 56 -7.01 12.67 21.30
N PHE A 57 -5.71 12.65 21.03
CA PHE A 57 -4.73 12.09 21.97
C PHE A 57 -4.68 12.87 23.30
N GLY A 58 -4.72 14.20 23.24
CA GLY A 58 -4.78 15.04 24.45
C GLY A 58 -6.03 14.77 25.28
N LYS A 59 -7.20 14.70 24.63
CA LYS A 59 -8.48 14.42 25.29
C LYS A 59 -8.53 13.02 25.90
N LEU A 60 -8.06 12.00 25.17
CA LEU A 60 -7.99 10.62 25.69
C LEU A 60 -7.12 10.54 26.95
N GLN A 61 -6.00 11.26 26.97
CA GLN A 61 -5.13 11.33 28.14
C GLN A 61 -5.79 12.05 29.32
N ALA A 62 -6.62 13.07 29.03
CA ALA A 62 -7.38 13.82 30.03
C ALA A 62 -8.69 13.13 30.47
N GLY A 63 -9.09 12.04 29.82
CA GLY A 63 -10.38 11.37 30.06
C GLY A 63 -11.59 12.17 29.54
N GLU A 64 -11.38 13.02 28.53
CA GLU A 64 -12.41 13.85 27.91
C GLU A 64 -13.10 13.15 26.74
N GLU A 65 -14.33 13.57 26.42
CA GLU A 65 -15.08 13.05 25.28
C GLU A 65 -14.51 13.57 23.95
N LEU A 66 -14.44 12.67 22.97
CA LEU A 66 -14.03 13.00 21.61
C LEU A 66 -15.20 13.55 20.80
N SER A 67 -14.94 14.54 19.95
CA SER A 67 -15.86 14.89 18.88
C SER A 67 -15.95 13.76 17.83
N ALA A 68 -16.96 13.80 16.95
CA ALA A 68 -17.16 12.78 15.93
C ALA A 68 -15.94 12.64 14.99
N ILE A 69 -15.31 13.75 14.60
CA ILE A 69 -14.13 13.72 13.71
C ILE A 69 -12.88 13.20 14.43
N GLU A 70 -12.70 13.56 15.71
CA GLU A 70 -11.60 13.04 16.51
C GLU A 70 -11.74 11.53 16.72
N ALA A 71 -12.95 11.05 17.03
CA ALA A 71 -13.23 9.63 17.17
C ALA A 71 -13.00 8.86 15.85
N ALA A 72 -13.42 9.44 14.71
CA ALA A 72 -13.16 8.86 13.39
C ALA A 72 -11.66 8.80 13.08
N SER A 73 -10.88 9.81 13.44
CA SER A 73 -9.43 9.83 13.24
C SER A 73 -8.71 8.76 14.08
N VAL A 74 -9.12 8.58 15.33
CA VAL A 74 -8.59 7.50 16.19
C VAL A 74 -8.98 6.13 15.66
N ALA A 75 -10.21 5.96 15.19
CA ALA A 75 -10.67 4.70 14.60
C ALA A 75 -9.86 4.36 13.32
N ALA A 76 -9.63 5.35 12.45
CA ALA A 76 -8.80 5.18 11.25
C ALA A 76 -7.36 4.79 11.58
N LEU A 77 -6.74 5.44 12.59
CA LEU A 77 -5.40 5.09 13.08
C LEU A 77 -5.34 3.62 13.55
N ASN A 78 -6.27 3.24 14.42
CA ASN A 78 -6.29 1.90 15.00
C ASN A 78 -6.51 0.85 13.92
N LYS A 79 -7.51 1.03 13.06
CA LYS A 79 -7.84 0.09 11.98
C LYS A 79 -6.68 -0.10 11.00
N SER A 80 -6.04 1.00 10.57
CA SER A 80 -4.91 0.94 9.65
C SER A 80 -3.71 0.22 10.28
N ARG A 81 -3.42 0.50 11.56
CA ARG A 81 -2.31 -0.14 12.29
C ARG A 81 -2.60 -1.60 12.63
N GLU A 82 -3.81 -1.94 13.02
CA GLU A 82 -4.23 -3.33 13.26
C GLU A 82 -4.09 -4.17 11.99
N ALA A 83 -4.57 -3.66 10.84
CA ALA A 83 -4.43 -4.35 9.56
C ALA A 83 -2.96 -4.57 9.19
N LEU A 84 -2.11 -3.53 9.33
CA LEU A 84 -0.69 -3.62 9.02
C LEU A 84 0.06 -4.55 10.01
N THR A 85 -0.30 -4.51 11.29
CA THR A 85 0.32 -5.35 12.32
C THR A 85 0.03 -6.83 12.09
N ALA A 86 -1.22 -7.17 11.72
CA ALA A 86 -1.65 -8.54 11.50
C ALA A 86 -1.06 -9.17 10.24
N ALA A 87 -0.57 -8.37 9.29
CA ALA A 87 -0.06 -8.87 8.01
C ALA A 87 1.39 -9.36 8.12
N ASP A 88 1.68 -10.48 7.47
CA ASP A 88 3.03 -10.96 7.18
C ASP A 88 3.53 -10.39 5.85
N VAL A 89 2.62 -10.22 4.89
CA VAL A 89 2.88 -9.62 3.58
C VAL A 89 1.87 -8.52 3.30
N VAL A 90 2.34 -7.37 2.81
CA VAL A 90 1.49 -6.24 2.41
C VAL A 90 1.62 -6.01 0.91
N VAL A 91 0.49 -5.96 0.21
CA VAL A 91 0.41 -5.70 -1.22
C VAL A 91 -0.23 -4.34 -1.45
N PHE A 92 0.49 -3.43 -2.10
CA PHE A 92 -0.04 -2.12 -2.46
C PHE A 92 -0.47 -2.12 -3.92
N ALA A 93 -1.77 -1.98 -4.18
CA ALA A 93 -2.35 -1.96 -5.53
C ALA A 93 -2.91 -0.57 -5.84
N PHE A 94 -2.24 0.20 -6.71
CA PHE A 94 -2.56 1.61 -6.96
C PHE A 94 -2.19 2.09 -8.37
N PRO A 95 -2.85 3.13 -8.89
CA PRO A 95 -2.44 3.82 -10.11
C PRO A 95 -1.41 4.92 -9.82
N LEU A 96 -0.63 5.30 -10.83
CA LEU A 96 0.05 6.59 -10.86
C LEU A 96 -0.96 7.69 -11.22
N TRP A 97 -1.37 8.51 -10.27
CA TRP A 97 -2.21 9.67 -10.49
C TRP A 97 -1.43 10.96 -10.24
N ASN A 98 -1.37 11.81 -11.27
CA ASN A 98 -0.69 13.10 -11.16
C ASN A 98 0.76 12.95 -10.61
N LEU A 99 1.49 11.98 -11.14
CA LEU A 99 2.88 11.63 -10.82
C LEU A 99 3.13 10.98 -9.46
N THR A 100 2.10 10.76 -8.64
CA THR A 100 2.25 10.20 -7.29
C THR A 100 1.15 9.16 -6.99
N ILE A 101 1.09 8.70 -5.75
CA ILE A 101 0.04 7.80 -5.24
C ILE A 101 -1.30 8.55 -5.08
N PRO A 102 -2.44 7.86 -5.10
CA PRO A 102 -3.73 8.46 -4.75
C PRO A 102 -3.73 9.05 -3.34
N ALA A 103 -4.38 10.20 -3.14
CA ALA A 103 -4.47 10.88 -1.83
C ALA A 103 -5.06 9.98 -0.72
N ALA A 104 -5.99 9.10 -1.07
CA ALA A 104 -6.54 8.13 -0.12
C ALA A 104 -5.48 7.11 0.36
N LEU A 105 -4.54 6.70 -0.51
CA LEU A 105 -3.41 5.87 -0.11
C LEU A 105 -2.43 6.65 0.76
N GLN A 106 -2.22 7.94 0.48
CA GLN A 106 -1.43 8.80 1.34
C GLN A 106 -1.99 8.84 2.76
N SER A 107 -3.31 8.93 2.93
CA SER A 107 -3.94 8.88 4.26
C SER A 107 -3.63 7.58 5.00
N PHE A 108 -3.65 6.42 4.32
CA PHE A 108 -3.25 5.15 4.93
C PHE A 108 -1.78 5.18 5.39
N ILE A 109 -0.88 5.72 4.57
CA ILE A 109 0.52 5.88 4.94
C ILE A 109 0.68 6.83 6.13
N ASP A 110 -0.01 7.97 6.16
CA ASP A 110 0.05 8.95 7.24
C ASP A 110 -0.38 8.34 8.58
N TYR A 111 -1.42 7.50 8.60
CA TYR A 111 -1.88 6.80 9.80
C TYR A 111 -0.94 5.67 10.24
N THR A 112 -0.21 5.06 9.33
CA THR A 112 0.72 3.96 9.65
C THR A 112 2.15 4.45 9.90
N TYR A 113 2.55 5.62 9.38
CA TYR A 113 3.87 6.20 9.61
C TYR A 113 3.96 6.78 11.02
N GLY A 114 4.69 6.13 11.91
CA GLY A 114 4.75 6.60 13.29
C GLY A 114 5.97 6.12 14.08
N ALA A 115 6.59 7.05 14.80
CA ALA A 115 7.64 6.73 15.76
C ALA A 115 7.09 5.81 16.87
N GLY A 116 7.83 4.76 17.19
CA GLY A 116 7.40 3.72 18.14
C GLY A 116 6.48 2.66 17.52
N TYR A 117 6.12 2.79 16.22
CA TYR A 117 5.29 1.82 15.52
C TYR A 117 6.00 1.25 14.29
N THR A 118 6.28 2.04 13.27
CA THR A 118 6.98 1.57 12.06
C THR A 118 8.48 1.83 12.09
N PHE A 119 8.91 2.77 12.91
CA PHE A 119 10.32 3.06 13.17
C PHE A 119 10.51 3.62 14.58
N LYS A 120 11.74 3.71 15.03
CA LYS A 120 12.13 4.40 16.28
C LYS A 120 13.48 5.08 16.11
N TYR A 121 13.85 5.93 17.04
CA TYR A 121 15.20 6.45 17.16
C TYR A 121 15.94 5.70 18.26
N ASN A 122 17.19 5.30 17.99
CA ASN A 122 18.07 4.72 19.00
C ASN A 122 18.71 5.81 19.87
N GLU A 123 19.53 5.41 20.84
CA GLU A 123 20.23 6.31 21.76
C GLU A 123 21.19 7.28 21.04
N GLN A 124 21.66 6.95 19.85
CA GLN A 124 22.50 7.77 19.00
C GLN A 124 21.71 8.70 18.07
N GLY A 125 20.37 8.72 18.17
CA GLY A 125 19.49 9.51 17.31
C GLY A 125 19.32 8.96 15.89
N GLN A 126 19.76 7.74 15.61
CA GLN A 126 19.60 7.10 14.29
C GLN A 126 18.24 6.42 14.20
N GLN A 127 17.60 6.53 13.03
CA GLN A 127 16.35 5.85 12.76
C GLN A 127 16.58 4.34 12.60
N VAL A 128 15.74 3.56 13.26
CA VAL A 128 15.71 2.10 13.22
C VAL A 128 14.32 1.64 12.78
N SER A 129 14.26 0.84 11.75
CA SER A 129 13.02 0.24 11.24
C SER A 129 12.48 -0.83 12.20
N LEU A 130 11.15 -0.94 12.29
CA LEU A 130 10.48 -1.85 13.22
C LEU A 130 9.64 -2.96 12.55
N MET A 131 9.59 -2.99 11.19
CA MET A 131 8.81 -3.98 10.45
C MET A 131 9.69 -4.84 9.52
N THR A 132 10.89 -5.17 9.98
CA THR A 132 11.90 -5.92 9.22
C THR A 132 11.55 -7.41 9.03
N ASP A 133 10.58 -7.91 9.77
CA ASP A 133 10.00 -9.25 9.68
C ASP A 133 8.93 -9.37 8.59
N LYS A 134 8.43 -8.25 8.07
CA LYS A 134 7.36 -8.20 7.08
C LYS A 134 7.90 -8.04 5.66
N LYS A 135 7.07 -8.43 4.70
CA LYS A 135 7.38 -8.34 3.27
C LYS A 135 6.33 -7.50 2.54
N TYR A 136 6.70 -6.96 1.36
CA TYR A 136 5.72 -6.22 0.56
C TYR A 136 5.86 -6.48 -0.93
N ILE A 137 4.74 -6.24 -1.64
CA ILE A 137 4.62 -6.29 -3.10
C ILE A 137 4.03 -4.96 -3.56
N VAL A 138 4.53 -4.43 -4.67
CA VAL A 138 3.98 -3.26 -5.35
C VAL A 138 3.31 -3.70 -6.64
N LEU A 139 2.04 -3.32 -6.81
CA LEU A 139 1.27 -3.49 -8.04
C LEU A 139 0.81 -2.11 -8.50
N SER A 140 1.45 -1.55 -9.54
CA SER A 140 1.12 -0.20 -9.99
C SER A 140 0.86 -0.14 -11.48
N ALA A 141 -0.16 0.65 -11.87
CA ALA A 141 -0.50 0.91 -13.26
C ALA A 141 -0.34 2.39 -13.60
N ARG A 142 0.24 2.66 -14.77
CA ARG A 142 0.43 4.01 -15.29
C ARG A 142 0.27 4.05 -16.80
N GLY A 143 -0.52 5.03 -17.30
CA GLY A 143 -0.87 5.11 -18.72
C GLY A 143 0.31 5.48 -19.62
N GLY A 144 1.19 6.36 -19.15
CA GLY A 144 2.43 6.74 -19.83
C GLY A 144 3.58 5.78 -19.56
N ASN A 145 4.68 5.96 -20.28
CA ASN A 145 5.93 5.22 -20.06
C ASN A 145 6.89 6.08 -19.21
N TYR A 146 7.12 5.67 -17.99
CA TYR A 146 7.98 6.35 -17.02
C TYR A 146 9.32 5.62 -16.76
N SER A 147 9.55 4.48 -17.39
CA SER A 147 10.81 3.72 -17.25
C SER A 147 11.97 4.28 -18.09
N ASN A 148 11.74 5.33 -18.93
CA ASN A 148 12.80 5.99 -19.68
C ASN A 148 13.47 7.09 -18.84
N GLU A 149 14.73 7.45 -19.18
CA GLU A 149 15.54 8.42 -18.43
C GLU A 149 14.85 9.78 -18.23
N MET A 150 14.11 10.26 -19.22
CA MET A 150 13.45 11.57 -19.17
C MET A 150 12.28 11.58 -18.19
N MET A 151 11.49 10.50 -18.15
CA MET A 151 10.26 10.42 -17.36
C MET A 151 10.46 9.77 -15.99
N ALA A 152 11.52 8.97 -15.80
CA ALA A 152 11.78 8.28 -14.54
C ALA A 152 11.82 9.21 -13.31
N PRO A 153 12.39 10.44 -13.36
CA PRO A 153 12.35 11.36 -12.22
C PRO A 153 10.95 11.84 -11.84
N LEU A 154 9.97 11.70 -12.74
CA LEU A 154 8.57 12.09 -12.52
C LEU A 154 7.72 10.93 -11.94
N GLU A 155 8.29 9.73 -11.85
CA GLU A 155 7.64 8.60 -11.20
C GLU A 155 7.85 8.68 -9.69
N MET A 156 6.89 9.25 -8.98
CA MET A 156 6.96 9.44 -7.53
C MET A 156 6.03 8.50 -6.75
N ALA A 157 5.32 7.58 -7.41
CA ALA A 157 4.36 6.72 -6.75
C ALA A 157 5.01 5.42 -6.22
N ALA A 158 5.53 4.56 -7.09
CA ALA A 158 6.23 3.35 -6.67
C ALA A 158 7.52 3.71 -5.91
N THR A 159 8.22 4.76 -6.36
CA THR A 159 9.38 5.32 -5.66
C THR A 159 9.04 5.73 -4.23
N TYR A 160 7.91 6.43 -4.00
CA TYR A 160 7.48 6.82 -2.67
C TYR A 160 7.17 5.61 -1.78
N ILE A 161 6.40 4.65 -2.27
CA ILE A 161 6.08 3.42 -1.51
C ILE A 161 7.36 2.65 -1.16
N ASN A 162 8.29 2.48 -2.10
CA ASN A 162 9.56 1.81 -1.84
C ASN A 162 10.40 2.55 -0.77
N ASN A 163 10.45 3.88 -0.81
CA ASN A 163 11.18 4.67 0.18
C ASN A 163 10.56 4.57 1.57
N VAL A 164 9.23 4.63 1.67
CA VAL A 164 8.53 4.56 2.96
C VAL A 164 8.51 3.13 3.49
N VAL A 165 7.98 2.19 2.73
CA VAL A 165 7.73 0.83 3.20
C VAL A 165 9.04 0.02 3.26
N GLY A 166 9.85 0.10 2.23
CA GLY A 166 11.17 -0.56 2.21
C GLY A 166 12.21 0.20 3.03
N GLY A 167 12.32 1.52 2.84
CA GLY A 167 13.37 2.33 3.45
C GLY A 167 13.11 2.65 4.92
N VAL A 168 11.91 3.12 5.28
CA VAL A 168 11.60 3.55 6.65
C VAL A 168 11.04 2.43 7.51
N TYR A 169 10.01 1.70 7.02
CA TYR A 169 9.43 0.59 7.79
C TYR A 169 10.38 -0.61 7.84
N GLY A 170 11.24 -0.78 6.83
CA GLY A 170 12.23 -1.85 6.73
C GLY A 170 11.69 -3.17 6.20
N MET A 171 10.52 -3.16 5.57
CA MET A 171 9.94 -4.36 4.97
C MET A 171 10.77 -4.84 3.78
N GLN A 172 10.86 -6.15 3.59
CA GLN A 172 11.54 -6.75 2.44
C GLN A 172 10.65 -6.73 1.20
N LYS A 173 11.10 -6.13 0.11
CA LYS A 173 10.39 -6.20 -1.17
C LYS A 173 10.46 -7.61 -1.76
N LEU A 174 9.31 -8.24 -1.99
CA LEU A 174 9.20 -9.51 -2.68
C LEU A 174 9.08 -9.35 -4.18
N GLU A 175 8.28 -8.38 -4.63
CA GLU A 175 8.03 -8.15 -6.04
C GLU A 175 7.54 -6.73 -6.30
N GLU A 176 7.77 -6.29 -7.54
CA GLU A 176 7.21 -5.05 -8.07
C GLU A 176 6.73 -5.30 -9.51
N VAL A 177 5.42 -5.19 -9.72
CA VAL A 177 4.81 -5.31 -11.04
C VAL A 177 4.28 -3.95 -11.47
N ILE A 178 4.82 -3.44 -12.55
CA ILE A 178 4.40 -2.18 -13.17
C ILE A 178 3.78 -2.49 -14.53
N ILE A 179 2.53 -2.04 -14.75
CA ILE A 179 1.90 -2.03 -16.07
C ILE A 179 1.92 -0.59 -16.57
N GLU A 180 2.76 -0.30 -17.57
CA GLU A 180 2.93 1.05 -18.10
C GLU A 180 2.77 1.13 -19.62
N GLY A 181 2.52 2.34 -20.13
CA GLY A 181 2.50 2.62 -21.56
C GLY A 181 1.20 2.27 -22.28
N HIS A 182 0.26 1.60 -21.63
CA HIS A 182 -1.00 1.15 -22.25
C HIS A 182 -1.89 2.29 -22.78
N ALA A 183 -1.77 3.51 -22.26
CA ALA A 183 -2.48 4.67 -22.80
C ALA A 183 -1.64 5.40 -23.88
N ALA A 184 -0.32 5.30 -23.81
CA ALA A 184 0.58 5.90 -24.79
C ALA A 184 0.62 5.05 -26.09
N ASP A 185 0.51 3.73 -26.00
CA ASP A 185 0.46 2.80 -27.11
C ASP A 185 -0.89 2.07 -27.13
N GLN A 186 -1.91 2.74 -27.66
CA GLN A 186 -3.27 2.20 -27.71
C GLN A 186 -3.40 0.98 -28.62
N ALA A 187 -2.56 0.86 -29.66
CA ALA A 187 -2.57 -0.27 -30.57
C ALA A 187 -2.20 -1.59 -29.87
N ASN A 188 -1.28 -1.52 -28.91
CA ASN A 188 -0.78 -2.67 -28.17
C ASN A 188 -1.33 -2.71 -26.71
N ALA A 189 -2.24 -1.80 -26.34
CA ALA A 189 -2.74 -1.68 -24.97
C ALA A 189 -3.25 -3.00 -24.37
N ALA A 190 -4.01 -3.79 -25.15
CA ALA A 190 -4.53 -5.07 -24.68
C ALA A 190 -3.42 -6.08 -24.37
N THR A 191 -2.40 -6.15 -25.21
CA THR A 191 -1.22 -7.03 -25.03
C THR A 191 -0.41 -6.60 -23.81
N ILE A 192 -0.12 -5.28 -23.68
CA ILE A 192 0.61 -4.73 -22.52
C ILE A 192 -0.09 -5.07 -21.22
N ILE A 193 -1.41 -4.91 -21.17
CA ILE A 193 -2.20 -5.23 -19.98
C ILE A 193 -2.18 -6.74 -19.70
N ALA A 194 -2.39 -7.59 -20.72
CA ALA A 194 -2.43 -9.03 -20.54
C ALA A 194 -1.09 -9.58 -20.02
N GLU A 195 0.04 -9.21 -20.63
CA GLU A 195 1.38 -9.59 -20.19
C GLU A 195 1.69 -9.09 -18.76
N GLY A 196 1.18 -7.90 -18.42
CA GLY A 196 1.30 -7.37 -17.08
C GLY A 196 0.50 -8.15 -16.05
N LEU A 197 -0.72 -8.59 -16.39
CA LEU A 197 -1.55 -9.41 -15.50
C LEU A 197 -0.96 -10.82 -15.29
N GLU A 198 -0.29 -11.41 -16.28
CA GLU A 198 0.47 -12.65 -16.10
C GLU A 198 1.58 -12.48 -15.05
N LYS A 199 2.29 -11.34 -15.06
CA LYS A 199 3.29 -11.02 -14.02
C LYS A 199 2.65 -10.86 -12.65
N VAL A 200 1.43 -10.31 -12.57
CA VAL A 200 0.68 -10.21 -11.31
C VAL A 200 0.33 -11.59 -10.76
N GLN A 201 -0.12 -12.52 -11.61
CA GLN A 201 -0.34 -13.91 -11.21
C GLN A 201 0.95 -14.55 -10.67
N ALA A 202 2.05 -14.40 -11.41
CA ALA A 202 3.36 -14.90 -10.97
C ALA A 202 3.80 -14.29 -9.63
N ALA A 203 3.50 -13.01 -9.37
CA ALA A 203 3.78 -12.35 -8.09
C ALA A 203 2.96 -12.95 -6.93
N ALA A 204 1.69 -13.29 -7.17
CA ALA A 204 0.86 -13.98 -6.17
C ALA A 204 1.39 -15.40 -5.87
N GLN A 205 1.84 -16.14 -6.87
CA GLN A 205 2.43 -17.47 -6.71
C GLN A 205 3.74 -17.45 -5.90
N LYS A 206 4.49 -16.33 -5.87
CA LYS A 206 5.67 -16.19 -5.00
C LYS A 206 5.34 -16.30 -3.51
N LEU A 207 4.08 -16.09 -3.12
CA LEU A 207 3.64 -16.24 -1.74
C LEU A 207 3.72 -17.70 -1.24
N VAL A 208 3.74 -18.69 -2.12
CA VAL A 208 3.96 -20.10 -1.77
C VAL A 208 5.25 -20.27 -0.99
N ALA A 209 6.32 -19.58 -1.38
CA ALA A 209 7.62 -19.63 -0.69
C ALA A 209 7.61 -18.89 0.66
N VAL A 210 6.57 -18.14 0.98
CA VAL A 210 6.42 -17.43 2.26
C VAL A 210 5.61 -18.27 3.25
N THR A 211 4.81 -19.22 2.76
CA THR A 211 4.02 -20.14 3.59
C THR A 211 4.81 -21.35 4.10
N ALA A 212 5.94 -21.63 3.47
CA ALA A 212 6.85 -22.73 3.81
C ALA A 212 7.76 -22.34 4.97
#